data_b2bca0c18621a9669330de123a80f98a
#
_entry.id   b2bca0c18621a9669330de123a80f98a
#
_cell.length_a   1.000
_cell.length_b   1.000
_cell.length_c   1.000
_cell.angle_alpha   90.00
_cell.angle_beta   90.00
_cell.angle_gamma   90.00
#
_symmetry.space_group_name_H-M   'P 1'
#
loop_
_entity.id
_entity.type
_entity.pdbx_description
1 polymer ?
#
loop_
_entity_poly.entity_id
_entity_poly.type
_entity_poly.pdbx_seq_one_letter_code
_entity_poly.pdbx_strand_id
1 'polypeptide(L)'
;VRDGGKTYMGKGVMKAVTNVNTYIAEALVGENILKQREIDSILLELDGTENKKKLGANAILAVSLAAAKAGAQAAGLPLYRYVGGTNARTLPIPLMNILNGGAHADNKIDFQEFMIVPIGADTFSDGLRMGVEIFHHLKKVLKAKGYSTNVGDEGGFAPEIKSNEEAIETVLKAIESAGYQPGDQVKIAMDAAASEFYDVKKKKYIFKKYFYLINNIFII
;
A
#
# COMPACT_ATOMS: atom_id res chain seq x y z
N VAL A 1 13.51 12.40 -0.37
CA VAL A 1 13.90 13.43 -1.37
C VAL A 1 14.24 12.79 -2.70
N ARG A 2 14.11 13.54 -3.79
CA ARG A 2 14.47 13.16 -5.15
C ARG A 2 15.50 14.15 -5.69
N ASP A 3 16.32 13.70 -6.64
CA ASP A 3 17.42 14.53 -7.18
C ASP A 3 16.90 15.64 -8.11
N GLY A 4 15.79 15.37 -8.82
CA GLY A 4 15.30 16.25 -9.88
C GLY A 4 16.15 16.14 -11.16
N GLY A 5 16.01 17.14 -12.04
CA GLY A 5 16.77 17.19 -13.29
C GLY A 5 16.29 16.15 -14.33
N LYS A 6 17.17 15.77 -15.27
CA LYS A 6 16.82 14.88 -16.40
C LYS A 6 17.15 13.40 -16.12
N THR A 7 18.17 13.12 -15.33
CA THR A 7 18.62 11.76 -15.02
C THR A 7 17.52 11.00 -14.27
N TYR A 8 17.26 9.77 -14.70
CA TYR A 8 16.14 8.96 -14.18
C TYR A 8 14.80 9.71 -14.18
N MET A 9 14.58 10.58 -15.16
CA MET A 9 13.36 11.41 -15.25
C MET A 9 13.09 12.24 -13.98
N GLY A 10 14.15 12.69 -13.31
CA GLY A 10 14.07 13.42 -12.04
C GLY A 10 13.83 12.56 -10.79
N LYS A 11 13.68 11.24 -10.96
CA LYS A 11 13.36 10.30 -9.85
C LYS A 11 14.59 9.74 -9.13
N GLY A 12 15.81 10.13 -9.50
CA GLY A 12 17.05 9.74 -8.82
C GLY A 12 16.99 10.02 -7.32
N VAL A 13 17.80 9.30 -6.53
CA VAL A 13 17.80 9.34 -5.06
C VAL A 13 19.19 9.57 -4.46
N MET A 14 20.14 10.06 -5.24
CA MET A 14 21.52 10.31 -4.76
C MET A 14 21.60 11.32 -3.63
N LYS A 15 20.70 12.32 -3.59
CA LYS A 15 20.58 13.22 -2.44
C LYS A 15 20.24 12.48 -1.13
N ALA A 16 19.30 11.52 -1.21
CA ALA A 16 18.97 10.69 -0.05
C ALA A 16 20.15 9.81 0.37
N VAL A 17 20.84 9.19 -0.59
CA VAL A 17 22.06 8.39 -0.33
C VAL A 17 23.15 9.23 0.33
N THR A 18 23.40 10.43 -0.18
CA THR A 18 24.35 11.36 0.42
C THR A 18 23.96 11.71 1.85
N ASN A 19 22.69 12.06 2.11
CA ASN A 19 22.21 12.35 3.44
C ASN A 19 22.43 11.20 4.43
N VAL A 20 22.21 9.95 3.97
CA VAL A 20 22.48 8.75 4.79
C VAL A 20 23.97 8.62 5.11
N ASN A 21 24.83 8.75 4.10
CA ASN A 21 26.27 8.51 4.23
C ASN A 21 27.05 9.66 4.91
N THR A 22 26.42 10.81 5.09
CA THR A 22 27.01 11.99 5.74
C THR A 22 26.29 12.34 7.03
N TYR A 23 25.29 13.19 6.97
CA TYR A 23 24.60 13.75 8.15
C TYR A 23 24.02 12.69 9.08
N ILE A 24 23.36 11.66 8.53
CA ILE A 24 22.75 10.62 9.34
C ILE A 24 23.82 9.69 9.92
N ALA A 25 24.80 9.30 9.12
CA ALA A 25 25.90 8.46 9.60
C ALA A 25 26.67 9.15 10.73
N GLU A 26 27.00 10.44 10.59
CA GLU A 26 27.70 11.22 11.62
C GLU A 26 26.90 11.28 12.94
N ALA A 27 25.59 11.45 12.84
CA ALA A 27 24.72 11.54 14.02
C ALA A 27 24.49 10.20 14.73
N LEU A 28 24.61 9.06 14.03
CA LEU A 28 24.28 7.73 14.56
C LEU A 28 25.48 6.88 14.92
N VAL A 29 26.69 7.22 14.46
CA VAL A 29 27.90 6.46 14.81
C VAL A 29 28.14 6.52 16.32
N GLY A 30 28.17 5.34 16.95
CA GLY A 30 28.33 5.19 18.40
C GLY A 30 27.01 5.03 19.17
N GLU A 31 25.87 5.22 18.51
CA GLU A 31 24.57 5.02 19.13
C GLU A 31 24.25 3.53 19.36
N ASN A 32 23.48 3.25 20.42
CA ASN A 32 23.08 1.88 20.74
C ASN A 32 21.98 1.38 19.81
N ILE A 33 22.32 0.40 18.97
CA ILE A 33 21.43 -0.19 17.97
C ILE A 33 20.13 -0.82 18.56
N LEU A 34 20.13 -1.19 19.84
CA LEU A 34 18.95 -1.76 20.50
C LEU A 34 17.93 -0.68 20.92
N LYS A 35 18.29 0.59 20.82
CA LYS A 35 17.45 1.71 21.23
C LYS A 35 16.74 2.35 20.02
N GLN A 36 15.87 1.59 19.36
CA GLN A 36 15.17 2.05 18.15
C GLN A 36 14.51 3.42 18.29
N ARG A 37 13.84 3.67 19.41
CA ARG A 37 13.16 4.96 19.65
C ARG A 37 14.12 6.13 19.71
N GLU A 38 15.30 5.95 20.32
CA GLU A 38 16.33 6.99 20.39
C GLU A 38 16.89 7.27 18.99
N ILE A 39 17.18 6.22 18.22
CA ILE A 39 17.61 6.33 16.83
C ILE A 39 16.56 7.09 15.99
N ASP A 40 15.29 6.73 16.07
CA ASP A 40 14.23 7.39 15.33
C ASP A 40 14.07 8.86 15.77
N SER A 41 14.21 9.17 17.06
CA SER A 41 14.18 10.55 17.57
C SER A 41 15.33 11.38 17.00
N ILE A 42 16.57 10.85 17.00
CA ILE A 42 17.73 11.52 16.41
C ILE A 42 17.49 11.82 14.93
N LEU A 43 16.94 10.87 14.18
CA LEU A 43 16.63 11.06 12.75
C LEU A 43 15.59 12.17 12.53
N LEU A 44 14.53 12.21 13.35
CA LEU A 44 13.49 13.22 13.27
C LEU A 44 13.98 14.61 13.66
N GLU A 45 14.77 14.71 14.72
CA GLU A 45 15.38 15.95 15.18
C GLU A 45 16.39 16.51 14.17
N LEU A 46 17.21 15.65 13.56
CA LEU A 46 18.17 16.01 12.54
C LEU A 46 17.51 16.59 11.28
N ASP A 47 16.36 16.05 10.88
CA ASP A 47 15.53 16.61 9.81
C ASP A 47 14.87 17.92 10.26
N GLY A 48 14.24 17.94 11.42
CA GLY A 48 13.61 19.12 12.03
C GLY A 48 12.42 19.67 11.24
N THR A 49 11.90 18.96 10.23
CA THR A 49 10.74 19.40 9.45
C THR A 49 9.55 18.45 9.63
N GLU A 50 8.34 19.00 9.67
CA GLU A 50 7.11 18.23 9.87
C GLU A 50 6.96 17.08 8.85
N ASN A 51 7.28 17.33 7.59
CA ASN A 51 7.12 16.39 6.49
C ASN A 51 8.42 15.71 6.03
N LYS A 52 9.48 15.78 6.82
CA LYS A 52 10.78 15.13 6.57
C LYS A 52 11.42 15.53 5.23
N LYS A 53 11.25 16.81 4.84
CA LYS A 53 11.70 17.31 3.53
C LYS A 53 13.19 17.64 3.46
N LYS A 54 13.87 17.85 4.60
CA LYS A 54 15.29 18.23 4.65
C LYS A 54 16.18 17.04 4.28
N LEU A 55 16.09 15.95 5.02
CA LEU A 55 16.85 14.71 4.76
C LEU A 55 16.13 13.80 3.78
N GLY A 56 14.81 13.80 3.81
CA GLY A 56 13.92 12.98 3.02
C GLY A 56 13.38 11.78 3.79
N ALA A 57 12.07 11.57 3.73
CA ALA A 57 11.43 10.41 4.35
C ALA A 57 12.02 9.08 3.88
N ASN A 58 12.43 8.98 2.61
CA ASN A 58 13.10 7.80 2.06
C ASN A 58 14.45 7.52 2.73
N ALA A 59 15.27 8.53 3.01
CA ALA A 59 16.53 8.37 3.74
C ALA A 59 16.28 7.96 5.19
N ILE A 60 15.40 8.67 5.89
CA ILE A 60 15.07 8.43 7.30
C ILE A 60 14.51 7.01 7.49
N LEU A 61 13.53 6.63 6.68
CA LEU A 61 12.91 5.31 6.78
C LEU A 61 13.89 4.19 6.47
N ALA A 62 14.75 4.35 5.46
CA ALA A 62 15.76 3.35 5.11
C ALA A 62 16.69 3.06 6.29
N VAL A 63 17.14 4.10 7.00
CA VAL A 63 18.01 3.95 8.16
C VAL A 63 17.27 3.37 9.36
N SER A 64 16.05 3.83 9.66
CA SER A 64 15.21 3.29 10.73
C SER A 64 14.96 1.78 10.54
N LEU A 65 14.61 1.34 9.33
CA LEU A 65 14.43 -0.08 9.02
C LEU A 65 15.74 -0.89 9.11
N ALA A 66 16.85 -0.32 8.66
CA ALA A 66 18.17 -0.96 8.78
C ALA A 66 18.57 -1.13 10.26
N ALA A 67 18.34 -0.10 11.08
CA ALA A 67 18.57 -0.16 12.52
C ALA A 67 17.72 -1.24 13.21
N ALA A 68 16.42 -1.32 12.89
CA ALA A 68 15.55 -2.36 13.42
C ALA A 68 16.04 -3.79 13.05
N LYS A 69 16.47 -3.99 11.81
CA LYS A 69 17.04 -5.28 11.37
C LYS A 69 18.35 -5.62 12.09
N ALA A 70 19.24 -4.65 12.21
CA ALA A 70 20.51 -4.84 12.92
C ALA A 70 20.29 -5.09 14.42
N GLY A 71 19.36 -4.36 15.05
CA GLY A 71 18.96 -4.58 16.45
C GLY A 71 18.38 -5.98 16.68
N ALA A 72 17.52 -6.45 15.78
CA ALA A 72 16.97 -7.79 15.82
C ALA A 72 18.08 -8.86 15.72
N GLN A 73 19.03 -8.68 14.81
CA GLN A 73 20.18 -9.57 14.66
C GLN A 73 21.07 -9.56 15.90
N ALA A 74 21.37 -8.38 16.47
CA ALA A 74 22.15 -8.24 17.70
C ALA A 74 21.47 -8.91 18.90
N ALA A 75 20.12 -8.88 18.95
CA ALA A 75 19.34 -9.54 19.99
C ALA A 75 19.12 -11.04 19.75
N GLY A 76 19.57 -11.60 18.61
CA GLY A 76 19.34 -13.00 18.25
C GLY A 76 17.87 -13.34 17.98
N LEU A 77 17.07 -12.34 17.55
CA LEU A 77 15.64 -12.49 17.33
C LEU A 77 15.27 -12.27 15.85
N PRO A 78 14.24 -12.97 15.34
CA PRO A 78 13.65 -12.60 14.07
C PRO A 78 12.98 -11.22 14.19
N LEU A 79 13.00 -10.43 13.09
CA LEU A 79 12.55 -9.05 13.10
C LEU A 79 11.11 -8.87 13.63
N TYR A 80 10.20 -9.77 13.25
CA TYR A 80 8.81 -9.69 13.72
C TYR A 80 8.69 -9.81 15.26
N ARG A 81 9.56 -10.61 15.90
CA ARG A 81 9.62 -10.74 17.37
C ARG A 81 10.29 -9.54 18.01
N TYR A 82 11.36 -9.05 17.40
CA TYR A 82 12.07 -7.87 17.90
C TYR A 82 11.15 -6.64 17.94
N VAL A 83 10.39 -6.43 16.89
CA VAL A 83 9.46 -5.28 16.79
C VAL A 83 8.16 -5.53 17.57
N GLY A 84 7.60 -6.74 17.46
CA GLY A 84 6.27 -7.06 18.01
C GLY A 84 6.26 -7.61 19.43
N GLY A 85 7.44 -7.93 19.99
CA GLY A 85 7.56 -8.49 21.33
C GLY A 85 7.19 -9.97 21.43
N THR A 86 7.04 -10.46 22.67
CA THR A 86 6.81 -11.88 22.96
C THR A 86 5.51 -12.44 22.41
N ASN A 87 4.50 -11.59 22.23
CA ASN A 87 3.18 -11.97 21.72
C ASN A 87 3.04 -11.91 20.20
N ALA A 88 4.07 -11.49 19.48
CA ALA A 88 4.07 -11.45 18.02
C ALA A 88 4.14 -12.87 17.43
N ARG A 89 2.99 -13.52 17.31
CA ARG A 89 2.86 -14.91 16.82
C ARG A 89 1.64 -15.15 15.93
N THR A 90 0.84 -14.12 15.69
CA THR A 90 -0.37 -14.22 14.89
C THR A 90 -0.17 -13.46 13.59
N LEU A 91 -0.37 -14.13 12.46
CA LEU A 91 -0.40 -13.48 11.15
C LEU A 91 -1.73 -12.71 11.00
N PRO A 92 -1.71 -11.50 10.45
CA PRO A 92 -2.94 -10.77 10.15
C PRO A 92 -3.69 -11.44 9.00
N ILE A 93 -5.00 -11.17 8.93
CA ILE A 93 -5.77 -11.50 7.73
C ILE A 93 -5.24 -10.62 6.59
N PRO A 94 -4.87 -11.21 5.42
CA PRO A 94 -4.30 -10.43 4.33
C PRO A 94 -5.37 -9.58 3.63
N LEU A 95 -5.01 -8.35 3.29
CA LEU A 95 -5.75 -7.51 2.34
C LEU A 95 -5.07 -7.67 0.98
N MET A 96 -5.77 -8.28 0.02
CA MET A 96 -5.18 -8.64 -1.27
C MET A 96 -5.81 -7.79 -2.37
N ASN A 97 -5.03 -6.87 -2.95
CA ASN A 97 -5.46 -6.06 -4.08
C ASN A 97 -5.58 -6.93 -5.34
N ILE A 98 -6.77 -7.00 -5.92
CA ILE A 98 -7.05 -7.83 -7.11
C ILE A 98 -7.57 -7.03 -8.31
N LEU A 99 -7.99 -5.76 -8.09
CA LEU A 99 -8.44 -4.88 -9.14
C LEU A 99 -8.02 -3.44 -8.86
N ASN A 100 -7.44 -2.79 -9.86
CA ASN A 100 -6.86 -1.47 -9.77
C ASN A 100 -7.66 -0.39 -10.50
N GLY A 101 -7.61 0.81 -9.98
CA GLY A 101 -8.06 2.04 -10.60
C GLY A 101 -7.16 3.21 -10.19
N GLY A 102 -7.70 4.40 -10.13
CA GLY A 102 -7.00 5.59 -9.65
C GLY A 102 -5.66 5.84 -10.35
N ALA A 103 -4.63 6.07 -9.57
CA ALA A 103 -3.25 6.24 -10.07
C ALA A 103 -2.58 4.91 -10.48
N HIS A 104 -3.13 3.75 -10.05
CA HIS A 104 -2.58 2.44 -10.33
C HIS A 104 -3.05 1.83 -11.65
N ALA A 105 -4.01 2.46 -12.34
CA ALA A 105 -4.50 2.00 -13.64
C ALA A 105 -4.95 3.15 -14.51
N ASP A 106 -4.66 3.06 -15.81
CA ASP A 106 -5.17 3.98 -16.82
C ASP A 106 -6.56 3.54 -17.30
N ASN A 107 -7.55 3.68 -16.41
CA ASN A 107 -8.96 3.34 -16.63
C ASN A 107 -9.89 4.44 -16.09
N LYS A 108 -11.20 4.20 -16.07
CA LYS A 108 -12.23 5.23 -15.80
C LYS A 108 -12.68 5.31 -14.34
N ILE A 109 -12.07 4.59 -13.42
CA ILE A 109 -12.43 4.60 -12.00
C ILE A 109 -11.41 5.38 -11.17
N ASP A 110 -11.89 6.12 -10.18
CA ASP A 110 -11.06 6.99 -9.34
C ASP A 110 -10.47 6.28 -8.13
N PHE A 111 -11.15 5.29 -7.56
CA PHE A 111 -10.65 4.51 -6.43
C PHE A 111 -9.48 3.64 -6.87
N GLN A 112 -8.43 3.63 -6.05
CA GLN A 112 -7.13 3.10 -6.45
C GLN A 112 -7.05 1.59 -6.36
N GLU A 113 -7.61 0.98 -5.29
CA GLU A 113 -7.52 -0.46 -5.05
C GLU A 113 -8.84 -1.04 -4.55
N PHE A 114 -9.17 -2.23 -5.08
CA PHE A 114 -10.25 -3.08 -4.61
C PHE A 114 -9.64 -4.39 -4.14
N MET A 115 -9.73 -4.61 -2.83
CA MET A 115 -9.07 -5.71 -2.14
C MET A 115 -10.10 -6.74 -1.68
N ILE A 116 -9.70 -8.00 -1.62
CA ILE A 116 -10.44 -9.06 -0.93
C ILE A 116 -9.79 -9.37 0.41
N VAL A 117 -10.62 -9.70 1.39
CA VAL A 117 -10.22 -9.99 2.77
C VAL A 117 -10.86 -11.31 3.18
N PRO A 118 -10.13 -12.43 3.19
CA PRO A 118 -10.67 -13.77 3.44
C PRO A 118 -10.86 -14.03 4.95
N ILE A 119 -11.87 -13.39 5.55
CA ILE A 119 -12.15 -13.45 6.98
C ILE A 119 -12.65 -14.81 7.46
N GLY A 120 -13.21 -15.62 6.57
CA GLY A 120 -13.70 -16.97 6.87
C GLY A 120 -12.63 -18.06 6.76
N ALA A 121 -11.36 -17.73 6.57
CA ALA A 121 -10.28 -18.69 6.53
C ALA A 121 -9.79 -19.03 7.94
N ASP A 122 -9.62 -20.31 8.24
CA ASP A 122 -9.09 -20.78 9.52
C ASP A 122 -7.58 -20.56 9.66
N THR A 123 -6.85 -20.56 8.55
CA THR A 123 -5.41 -20.36 8.51
C THR A 123 -5.01 -19.31 7.47
N PHE A 124 -3.81 -18.74 7.63
CA PHE A 124 -3.25 -17.83 6.62
C PHE A 124 -3.10 -18.50 5.25
N SER A 125 -2.69 -19.78 5.24
CA SER A 125 -2.55 -20.55 4.00
C SER A 125 -3.89 -20.75 3.29
N ASP A 126 -4.97 -20.99 4.03
CA ASP A 126 -6.31 -21.07 3.46
C ASP A 126 -6.78 -19.72 2.92
N GLY A 127 -6.52 -18.64 3.68
CA GLY A 127 -6.81 -17.28 3.22
C GLY A 127 -6.09 -16.93 1.91
N LEU A 128 -4.82 -17.30 1.80
CA LEU A 128 -4.06 -17.12 0.57
C LEU A 128 -4.62 -17.95 -0.58
N ARG A 129 -4.98 -19.23 -0.34
CA ARG A 129 -5.63 -20.09 -1.33
C ARG A 129 -6.95 -19.49 -1.83
N MET A 130 -7.83 -19.05 -0.91
CA MET A 130 -9.07 -18.37 -1.26
C MET A 130 -8.81 -17.17 -2.17
N GLY A 131 -7.81 -16.34 -1.82
CA GLY A 131 -7.42 -15.19 -2.63
C GLY A 131 -6.98 -15.55 -4.04
N VAL A 132 -6.16 -16.58 -4.19
CA VAL A 132 -5.70 -17.07 -5.51
C VAL A 132 -6.88 -17.61 -6.34
N GLU A 133 -7.77 -18.37 -5.75
CA GLU A 133 -8.95 -18.91 -6.43
C GLU A 133 -9.87 -17.78 -6.91
N ILE A 134 -10.17 -16.81 -6.06
CA ILE A 134 -10.97 -15.63 -6.41
C ILE A 134 -10.29 -14.82 -7.53
N PHE A 135 -8.98 -14.59 -7.43
CA PHE A 135 -8.23 -13.89 -8.47
C PHE A 135 -8.36 -14.55 -9.84
N HIS A 136 -8.25 -15.88 -9.90
CA HIS A 136 -8.43 -16.61 -11.15
C HIS A 136 -9.88 -16.61 -11.64
N HIS A 137 -10.86 -16.61 -10.75
CA HIS A 137 -12.26 -16.43 -11.11
C HIS A 137 -12.54 -15.00 -11.61
N LEU A 138 -11.95 -13.98 -10.99
CA LEU A 138 -12.03 -12.60 -11.47
C LEU A 138 -11.49 -12.48 -12.90
N LYS A 139 -10.38 -13.17 -13.23
CA LYS A 139 -9.88 -13.24 -14.61
C LYS A 139 -10.92 -13.79 -15.59
N LYS A 140 -11.65 -14.84 -15.21
CA LYS A 140 -12.70 -15.41 -16.05
C LYS A 140 -13.89 -14.46 -16.22
N VAL A 141 -14.33 -13.82 -15.13
CA VAL A 141 -15.42 -12.84 -15.13
C VAL A 141 -15.10 -11.66 -16.04
N LEU A 142 -13.88 -11.09 -15.92
CA LEU A 142 -13.42 -9.98 -16.76
C LEU A 142 -13.38 -10.39 -18.24
N LYS A 143 -12.82 -11.54 -18.56
CA LYS A 143 -12.81 -12.06 -19.96
C LYS A 143 -14.21 -12.24 -20.53
N ALA A 144 -15.14 -12.78 -19.74
CA ALA A 144 -16.52 -12.98 -20.18
C ALA A 144 -17.25 -11.63 -20.47
N LYS A 145 -16.85 -10.56 -19.78
CA LYS A 145 -17.33 -9.20 -20.04
C LYS A 145 -16.56 -8.47 -21.17
N GLY A 146 -15.54 -9.11 -21.78
CA GLY A 146 -14.70 -8.52 -22.81
C GLY A 146 -13.66 -7.53 -22.30
N TYR A 147 -13.38 -7.52 -21.01
CA TYR A 147 -12.37 -6.65 -20.40
C TYR A 147 -10.95 -7.24 -20.49
N SER A 148 -9.95 -6.34 -20.50
CA SER A 148 -8.54 -6.72 -20.36
C SER A 148 -8.28 -7.43 -19.04
N THR A 149 -7.39 -8.40 -19.08
CA THR A 149 -6.86 -9.09 -17.89
C THR A 149 -5.36 -8.83 -17.70
N ASN A 150 -4.86 -7.70 -18.22
CA ASN A 150 -3.55 -7.21 -17.90
C ASN A 150 -3.52 -6.75 -16.44
N VAL A 151 -2.38 -6.93 -15.79
CA VAL A 151 -2.16 -6.54 -14.39
C VAL A 151 -1.39 -5.24 -14.30
N GLY A 152 -1.66 -4.48 -13.25
CA GLY A 152 -0.87 -3.30 -12.90
C GLY A 152 0.45 -3.65 -12.21
N ASP A 153 1.23 -2.64 -11.87
CA ASP A 153 2.56 -2.78 -11.27
C ASP A 153 2.53 -3.51 -9.91
N GLU A 154 1.43 -3.48 -9.21
CA GLU A 154 1.25 -4.08 -7.89
C GLU A 154 0.47 -5.43 -7.92
N GLY A 155 0.25 -5.99 -9.09
CA GLY A 155 -0.46 -7.27 -9.27
C GLY A 155 -1.88 -7.08 -9.74
N GLY A 156 -2.92 -6.89 -9.12
CA GLY A 156 -4.33 -6.82 -9.52
C GLY A 156 -4.63 -6.41 -10.96
N PHE A 157 -5.74 -6.83 -11.52
CA PHE A 157 -6.13 -6.49 -12.90
C PHE A 157 -6.39 -4.99 -13.06
N ALA A 158 -6.14 -4.47 -14.25
CA ALA A 158 -6.37 -3.07 -14.63
C ALA A 158 -7.34 -2.97 -15.82
N PRO A 159 -8.61 -3.39 -15.68
CA PRO A 159 -9.57 -3.39 -16.76
C PRO A 159 -10.17 -1.99 -17.01
N GLU A 160 -10.68 -1.76 -18.23
CA GLU A 160 -11.46 -0.57 -18.61
C GLU A 160 -12.89 -0.60 -18.01
N ILE A 161 -13.01 -0.84 -16.72
CA ILE A 161 -14.29 -0.81 -15.99
C ILE A 161 -14.84 0.62 -15.96
N LYS A 162 -16.17 0.75 -16.02
CA LYS A 162 -16.85 2.02 -16.25
C LYS A 162 -17.11 2.83 -14.99
N SER A 163 -17.20 2.18 -13.83
CA SER A 163 -17.49 2.83 -12.56
C SER A 163 -16.91 2.06 -11.36
N ASN A 164 -16.82 2.72 -10.20
CA ASN A 164 -16.42 2.09 -8.94
C ASN A 164 -17.43 1.01 -8.52
N GLU A 165 -18.72 1.23 -8.76
CA GLU A 165 -19.79 0.27 -8.47
C GLU A 165 -19.62 -1.00 -9.31
N GLU A 166 -19.36 -0.87 -10.62
CA GLU A 166 -19.11 -2.02 -11.49
C GLU A 166 -17.86 -2.80 -11.07
N ALA A 167 -16.84 -2.11 -10.53
CA ALA A 167 -15.67 -2.77 -10.01
C ALA A 167 -16.03 -3.66 -8.81
N ILE A 168 -16.79 -3.13 -7.85
CA ILE A 168 -17.28 -3.88 -6.69
C ILE A 168 -18.14 -5.06 -7.12
N GLU A 169 -19.13 -4.86 -8.00
CA GLU A 169 -20.00 -5.91 -8.51
C GLU A 169 -19.20 -7.02 -9.22
N THR A 170 -18.17 -6.64 -9.94
CA THR A 170 -17.31 -7.60 -10.65
C THR A 170 -16.48 -8.42 -9.67
N VAL A 171 -15.99 -7.84 -8.59
CA VAL A 171 -15.29 -8.55 -7.51
C VAL A 171 -16.27 -9.45 -6.74
N LEU A 172 -17.48 -8.99 -6.40
CA LEU A 172 -18.51 -9.81 -5.77
C LEU A 172 -18.82 -11.03 -6.61
N LYS A 173 -19.00 -10.85 -7.93
CA LYS A 173 -19.26 -11.96 -8.86
C LYS A 173 -18.11 -12.96 -8.93
N ALA A 174 -16.88 -12.49 -8.80
CA ALA A 174 -15.70 -13.36 -8.75
C ALA A 174 -15.66 -14.18 -7.47
N ILE A 175 -16.00 -13.61 -6.30
CA ILE A 175 -16.10 -14.29 -5.01
C ILE A 175 -17.14 -15.42 -5.08
N GLU A 176 -18.36 -15.09 -5.54
CA GLU A 176 -19.44 -16.07 -5.74
C GLU A 176 -19.06 -17.19 -6.71
N SER A 177 -18.44 -16.82 -7.85
CA SER A 177 -18.03 -17.80 -8.87
C SER A 177 -16.92 -18.72 -8.38
N ALA A 178 -16.13 -18.29 -7.40
CA ALA A 178 -15.13 -19.13 -6.73
C ALA A 178 -15.74 -20.05 -5.66
N GLY A 179 -17.06 -19.94 -5.39
CA GLY A 179 -17.77 -20.77 -4.42
C GLY A 179 -17.76 -20.21 -3.00
N TYR A 180 -17.37 -18.95 -2.82
CA TYR A 180 -17.34 -18.28 -1.52
C TYR A 180 -18.52 -17.33 -1.34
N GLN A 181 -18.88 -17.07 -0.08
CA GLN A 181 -19.97 -16.17 0.29
C GLN A 181 -19.40 -14.76 0.59
N PRO A 182 -19.78 -13.73 -0.23
CA PRO A 182 -19.43 -12.35 0.06
C PRO A 182 -20.03 -11.89 1.39
N GLY A 183 -19.25 -11.14 2.17
CA GLY A 183 -19.66 -10.62 3.47
C GLY A 183 -19.38 -11.58 4.64
N ASP A 184 -19.60 -12.87 4.47
CA ASP A 184 -19.41 -13.88 5.51
C ASP A 184 -18.00 -14.51 5.46
N GLN A 185 -17.61 -15.02 4.31
CA GLN A 185 -16.29 -15.66 4.14
C GLN A 185 -15.23 -14.71 3.58
N VAL A 186 -15.66 -13.80 2.70
CA VAL A 186 -14.76 -12.83 2.05
C VAL A 186 -15.40 -11.45 2.08
N LYS A 187 -14.72 -10.49 2.66
CA LYS A 187 -15.10 -9.07 2.59
C LYS A 187 -14.33 -8.34 1.49
N ILE A 188 -14.85 -7.20 1.08
CA ILE A 188 -14.16 -6.25 0.20
C ILE A 188 -13.63 -5.12 1.06
N ALA A 189 -12.38 -4.76 0.83
CA ALA A 189 -11.78 -3.53 1.32
C ALA A 189 -11.36 -2.66 0.12
N MET A 190 -11.28 -1.36 0.33
CA MET A 190 -10.92 -0.39 -0.71
C MET A 190 -9.89 0.60 -0.20
N ASP A 191 -8.93 0.94 -1.06
CA ASP A 191 -8.14 2.14 -0.91
C ASP A 191 -8.64 3.19 -1.90
N ALA A 192 -9.25 4.23 -1.37
CA ALA A 192 -9.74 5.34 -2.17
C ALA A 192 -8.60 6.23 -2.68
N ALA A 193 -7.46 6.29 -1.97
CA ALA A 193 -6.37 7.24 -2.19
C ALA A 193 -6.90 8.68 -2.35
N ALA A 194 -7.74 9.11 -1.43
CA ALA A 194 -8.58 10.29 -1.56
C ALA A 194 -7.81 11.60 -1.78
N SER A 195 -6.54 11.67 -1.35
CA SER A 195 -5.67 12.81 -1.64
C SER A 195 -5.45 13.06 -3.13
N GLU A 196 -5.56 12.02 -3.98
CA GLU A 196 -5.37 12.13 -5.42
C GLU A 196 -6.48 12.91 -6.13
N PHE A 197 -7.67 12.93 -5.56
CA PHE A 197 -8.80 13.69 -6.10
C PHE A 197 -9.29 14.84 -5.20
N TYR A 198 -8.50 15.19 -4.15
CA TYR A 198 -8.76 16.39 -3.36
C TYR A 198 -8.25 17.65 -4.06
N ASP A 199 -9.18 18.56 -4.38
CA ASP A 199 -8.85 19.89 -4.91
C ASP A 199 -8.62 20.87 -3.76
N VAL A 200 -7.35 21.20 -3.50
CA VAL A 200 -6.94 22.10 -2.42
C VAL A 200 -7.55 23.51 -2.57
N LYS A 201 -7.73 24.01 -3.80
CA LYS A 201 -8.27 25.35 -4.06
C LYS A 201 -9.78 25.41 -3.77
N LYS A 202 -10.49 24.36 -4.19
CA LYS A 202 -11.94 24.26 -3.99
C LYS A 202 -12.31 23.68 -2.63
N LYS A 203 -11.34 23.10 -1.91
CA LYS A 203 -11.54 22.37 -0.63
C LYS A 203 -12.60 21.28 -0.74
N LYS A 204 -12.57 20.52 -1.85
CA LYS A 204 -13.55 19.48 -2.18
C LYS A 204 -12.87 18.28 -2.81
N TYR A 205 -13.47 17.09 -2.61
CA TYR A 205 -13.12 15.90 -3.37
C TYR A 205 -13.85 15.93 -4.71
N ILE A 206 -13.10 15.75 -5.80
CA ILE A 206 -13.62 15.82 -7.18
C ILE A 206 -13.13 14.59 -7.90
N PHE A 207 -14.05 13.70 -8.26
CA PHE A 207 -13.73 12.57 -9.12
C PHE A 207 -13.30 13.09 -10.50
N LYS A 208 -12.15 12.60 -10.97
CA LYS A 208 -11.52 13.08 -12.22
C LYS A 208 -11.86 12.19 -13.41
N LYS A 209 -12.14 10.93 -13.15
CA LYS A 209 -12.33 9.89 -14.16
C LYS A 209 -13.82 9.54 -14.34
N TYR A 210 -14.59 9.61 -13.27
CA TYR A 210 -16.00 9.23 -13.25
C TYR A 210 -16.91 10.45 -13.10
N PHE A 211 -17.59 10.82 -14.19
CA PHE A 211 -18.53 11.94 -14.22
C PHE A 211 -19.94 11.49 -13.80
N TYR A 212 -20.17 11.25 -12.53
CA TYR A 212 -21.52 11.24 -11.97
C TYR A 212 -21.61 12.25 -10.83
N LEU A 213 -22.63 13.12 -10.91
CA LEU A 213 -23.05 13.98 -9.81
C LEU A 213 -23.59 13.07 -8.69
N ILE A 214 -22.74 12.66 -7.77
CA ILE A 214 -23.21 12.05 -6.53
C ILE A 214 -23.44 13.18 -5.54
N ASN A 215 -24.70 13.63 -5.48
CA ASN A 215 -25.21 14.34 -4.32
C ASN A 215 -25.26 13.31 -3.17
N ASN A 216 -24.43 13.53 -2.14
CA ASN A 216 -24.37 12.78 -0.88
C ASN A 216 -23.56 11.46 -0.88
N ILE A 217 -22.22 11.55 -0.98
CA ILE A 217 -21.37 10.54 -0.35
C ILE A 217 -20.65 11.19 0.83
N PHE A 218 -20.96 10.76 2.04
CA PHE A 218 -20.14 10.95 3.23
C PHE A 218 -19.07 9.87 3.22
N ILE A 219 -17.80 10.24 2.99
CA ILE A 219 -16.66 9.36 3.24
C ILE A 219 -16.27 9.59 4.70
N ILE A 220 -16.36 8.55 5.50
CA ILE A 220 -15.87 8.52 6.88
C ILE A 220 -14.37 8.20 6.83
#